data_4e4c4e70776ff2c300f66a3791dc2f3b
#
_entry.id   4e4c4e70776ff2c300f66a3791dc2f3b
#
_cell.length_a   1.000
_cell.length_b   1.000
_cell.length_c   1.000
_cell.angle_alpha   90.00
_cell.angle_beta   90.00
_cell.angle_gamma   90.00
#
_symmetry.space_group_name_H-M   'P 1'
#
loop_
_entity.id
_entity.type
_entity.pdbx_description
1 polymer ?
#
loop_
_entity_poly.entity_id
_entity_poly.type
_entity_poly.pdbx_seq_one_letter_code
_entity_poly.pdbx_strand_id
1 'polypeptide(L)'
;MVLPLPVGCDNHPLLQLNEKPLMKTALRIATLTATLLILPGAWAADAVSAASAKEEGAVVTASGLVYRSLKDGSGASPTASDKVKVHYRGTFSDGKEFDSSYKRNEAIEFPLNGVIKCWTEGVQRMKVGGKAKLTCPASIAYGERGAGGVIPPNATLLFEVELLGINGK
;
A
#
# COMPACT_ATOMS: atom_id res chain seq x y z
N MET A 1 55.28 -20.88 -37.10
CA MET A 1 55.75 -19.89 -38.09
C MET A 1 55.46 -18.53 -37.47
N VAL A 2 56.30 -18.13 -36.54
CA VAL A 2 57.36 -17.11 -36.62
C VAL A 2 56.78 -15.67 -36.61
N LEU A 3 56.94 -15.06 -35.44
CA LEU A 3 57.01 -13.62 -35.13
C LEU A 3 57.93 -12.83 -36.11
N PRO A 4 57.98 -11.48 -36.15
CA PRO A 4 58.44 -10.69 -35.00
C PRO A 4 57.84 -9.27 -34.85
N LEU A 5 58.13 -8.68 -33.66
CA LEU A 5 58.16 -7.24 -33.34
C LEU A 5 59.45 -6.57 -33.94
N PRO A 6 59.52 -5.23 -34.05
CA PRO A 6 60.41 -4.46 -33.18
C PRO A 6 59.80 -3.08 -32.73
N VAL A 7 60.01 -2.61 -31.52
CA VAL A 7 61.14 -1.90 -30.84
C VAL A 7 61.59 -0.59 -31.53
N GLY A 8 61.57 0.47 -30.75
CA GLY A 8 62.28 1.76 -30.97
C GLY A 8 61.54 2.91 -30.29
N CYS A 9 61.84 3.30 -29.15
CA CYS A 9 62.92 4.12 -28.56
C CYS A 9 62.66 5.64 -28.69
N ASP A 10 62.53 6.22 -27.51
CA ASP A 10 63.16 7.45 -27.02
C ASP A 10 62.71 8.84 -27.52
N ASN A 11 62.26 9.68 -26.65
CA ASN A 11 63.07 10.64 -25.91
C ASN A 11 62.23 11.69 -25.16
N HIS A 12 62.60 11.90 -23.92
CA HIS A 12 62.34 13.06 -23.09
C HIS A 12 62.82 14.40 -23.75
N PRO A 13 62.36 15.61 -23.37
CA PRO A 13 62.79 16.16 -22.11
C PRO A 13 61.74 16.97 -21.30
N LEU A 14 62.00 17.02 -20.02
CA LEU A 14 61.64 17.93 -18.96
C LEU A 14 61.60 19.42 -19.36
N LEU A 15 60.59 20.11 -18.93
CA LEU A 15 60.61 21.52 -18.53
C LEU A 15 59.54 21.75 -17.48
N GLN A 16 59.93 21.72 -16.30
CA GLN A 16 60.05 22.61 -15.16
C GLN A 16 59.06 23.76 -15.09
N LEU A 17 58.34 23.74 -13.94
CA LEU A 17 58.08 24.81 -13.02
C LEU A 17 57.39 26.09 -13.54
N ASN A 18 56.20 26.31 -13.11
CA ASN A 18 55.92 27.60 -12.45
C ASN A 18 54.81 27.44 -11.39
N GLU A 19 55.23 27.30 -10.17
CA GLU A 19 54.41 27.54 -8.99
C GLU A 19 54.19 29.05 -8.86
N LYS A 20 52.93 29.48 -8.79
CA LYS A 20 52.60 30.73 -8.10
C LYS A 20 51.41 30.49 -7.19
N PRO A 21 51.57 30.91 -5.96
CA PRO A 21 50.54 30.70 -4.94
C PRO A 21 49.52 31.85 -4.86
N LEU A 22 48.52 31.63 -4.10
CA LEU A 22 47.58 32.60 -3.54
C LEU A 22 46.29 32.86 -4.36
N MET A 23 45.21 32.30 -3.95
CA MET A 23 44.27 33.15 -3.19
C MET A 23 43.32 32.27 -2.41
N LYS A 24 43.42 32.37 -1.09
CA LYS A 24 42.46 31.86 -0.11
C LYS A 24 41.13 32.55 -0.35
N THR A 25 40.20 31.87 -1.00
CA THR A 25 38.81 32.28 -0.90
C THR A 25 38.09 31.13 -0.15
N ALA A 26 37.92 31.37 1.15
CA ALA A 26 37.10 30.51 2.00
C ALA A 26 35.65 30.64 1.58
N LEU A 27 35.20 29.75 0.71
CA LEU A 27 33.78 29.56 0.43
C LEU A 27 33.16 28.80 1.62
N ARG A 28 32.58 29.57 2.53
CA ARG A 28 31.74 29.04 3.59
C ARG A 28 30.50 28.39 2.93
N ILE A 29 30.58 27.09 2.74
CA ILE A 29 29.40 26.29 2.44
C ILE A 29 28.57 26.27 3.72
N ALA A 30 27.59 27.15 3.78
CA ALA A 30 26.53 27.05 4.78
C ALA A 30 25.72 25.79 4.44
N THR A 31 26.03 24.70 5.11
CA THR A 31 25.17 23.49 5.12
C THR A 31 23.88 23.85 5.83
N LEU A 32 22.89 24.24 5.04
CA LEU A 32 21.50 24.36 5.48
C LEU A 32 20.99 22.94 5.72
N THR A 33 21.20 22.42 6.95
CA THR A 33 20.56 21.20 7.40
C THR A 33 19.07 21.51 7.57
N ALA A 34 18.30 21.31 6.50
CA ALA A 34 16.86 21.25 6.59
C ALA A 34 16.51 20.01 7.40
N THR A 35 16.28 20.21 8.70
CA THR A 35 15.72 19.18 9.58
C THR A 35 14.27 18.97 9.14
N LEU A 36 14.05 18.00 8.26
CA LEU A 36 12.73 17.55 7.87
C LEU A 36 12.13 16.88 9.10
N LEU A 37 11.27 17.60 9.82
CA LEU A 37 10.42 17.05 10.88
C LEU A 37 9.43 16.08 10.22
N ILE A 38 9.80 14.81 10.16
CA ILE A 38 8.92 13.71 9.75
C ILE A 38 7.95 13.49 10.89
N LEU A 39 6.72 13.93 10.73
CA LEU A 39 5.60 13.62 11.63
C LEU A 39 5.23 12.13 11.42
N PRO A 40 5.35 11.27 12.43
CA PRO A 40 5.27 9.81 12.23
C PRO A 40 3.84 9.23 12.15
N GLY A 41 2.81 10.06 12.01
CA GLY A 41 1.42 9.57 12.10
C GLY A 41 0.67 9.35 10.78
N ALA A 42 0.95 10.13 9.73
CA ALA A 42 0.20 10.05 8.47
C ALA A 42 0.77 9.05 7.46
N TRP A 43 2.04 8.72 7.57
CA TRP A 43 2.75 7.92 6.57
C TRP A 43 2.55 6.40 6.70
N ALA A 44 2.18 5.92 7.88
CA ALA A 44 1.98 4.48 8.11
C ALA A 44 0.73 3.95 7.40
N ALA A 45 -0.35 4.73 7.35
CA ALA A 45 -1.59 4.35 6.67
C ALA A 45 -1.39 4.26 5.14
N ASP A 46 -0.69 5.23 4.56
CA ASP A 46 -0.38 5.27 3.13
C ASP A 46 0.61 4.16 2.74
N ALA A 47 1.57 3.84 3.61
CA ALA A 47 2.52 2.77 3.38
C ALA A 47 1.87 1.39 3.28
N VAL A 48 0.83 1.11 4.09
CA VAL A 48 0.08 -0.15 4.04
C VAL A 48 -0.73 -0.27 2.75
N SER A 49 -1.42 0.80 2.37
CA SER A 49 -2.15 0.84 1.11
C SER A 49 -1.22 0.70 -0.09
N ALA A 50 -0.06 1.37 -0.06
CA ALA A 50 0.96 1.26 -1.10
C ALA A 50 1.60 -0.14 -1.17
N ALA A 51 1.80 -0.82 -0.04
CA ALA A 51 2.28 -2.20 -0.02
C ALA A 51 1.24 -3.16 -0.59
N SER A 52 -0.03 -3.03 -0.17
CA SER A 52 -1.13 -3.84 -0.69
C SER A 52 -1.37 -3.63 -2.19
N ALA A 53 -1.16 -2.42 -2.70
CA ALA A 53 -1.28 -2.09 -4.12
C ALA A 53 -0.23 -2.80 -5.00
N LYS A 54 0.88 -3.25 -4.42
CA LYS A 54 1.95 -3.99 -5.11
C LYS A 54 1.72 -5.51 -5.11
N GLU A 55 0.73 -5.99 -4.37
CA GLU A 55 0.40 -7.42 -4.37
C GLU A 55 -0.13 -7.83 -5.75
N GLU A 56 0.25 -9.01 -6.22
CA GLU A 56 -0.21 -9.53 -7.51
C GLU A 56 -1.74 -9.63 -7.55
N GLY A 57 -2.34 -9.13 -8.62
CA GLY A 57 -3.79 -9.07 -8.79
C GLY A 57 -4.50 -7.97 -7.97
N ALA A 58 -3.76 -7.07 -7.33
CA ALA A 58 -4.35 -5.93 -6.64
C ALA A 58 -4.79 -4.84 -7.63
N VAL A 59 -5.97 -4.28 -7.39
CA VAL A 59 -6.55 -3.15 -8.14
C VAL A 59 -6.80 -2.00 -7.18
N VAL A 60 -6.18 -0.86 -7.46
CA VAL A 60 -6.41 0.38 -6.71
C VAL A 60 -7.52 1.18 -7.38
N THR A 61 -8.53 1.55 -6.61
CA THR A 61 -9.66 2.33 -7.12
C THR A 61 -9.45 3.83 -6.90
N ALA A 62 -10.27 4.65 -7.54
CA ALA A 62 -10.22 6.11 -7.37
C ALA A 62 -10.52 6.57 -5.93
N SER A 63 -11.24 5.77 -5.14
CA SER A 63 -11.49 6.05 -3.72
C SER A 63 -10.31 5.72 -2.80
N GLY A 64 -9.27 5.07 -3.34
CA GLY A 64 -8.13 4.57 -2.57
C GLY A 64 -8.30 3.15 -2.02
N LEU A 65 -9.44 2.49 -2.28
CA LEU A 65 -9.60 1.07 -1.96
C LEU A 65 -8.58 0.25 -2.76
N VAL A 66 -7.85 -0.63 -2.07
CA VAL A 66 -7.09 -1.68 -2.75
C VAL A 66 -7.87 -2.99 -2.65
N TYR A 67 -8.36 -3.45 -3.79
CA TYR A 67 -9.10 -4.69 -3.96
C TYR A 67 -8.21 -5.78 -4.54
N ARG A 68 -8.23 -6.96 -3.95
CA ARG A 68 -7.55 -8.13 -4.50
C ARG A 68 -8.46 -9.35 -4.41
N SER A 69 -8.74 -9.99 -5.54
CA SER A 69 -9.41 -11.30 -5.55
C SER A 69 -8.46 -12.36 -5.00
N LEU A 70 -8.90 -13.11 -4.01
CA LEU A 70 -8.19 -14.29 -3.48
C LEU A 70 -8.78 -15.58 -4.06
N LYS A 71 -10.08 -15.55 -4.38
CA LYS A 71 -10.82 -16.62 -5.02
C LYS A 71 -11.95 -16.00 -5.81
N ASP A 72 -12.05 -16.32 -7.08
CA ASP A 72 -13.14 -15.84 -7.89
C ASP A 72 -14.43 -16.63 -7.61
N GLY A 73 -15.54 -15.90 -7.48
CA GLY A 73 -16.86 -16.48 -7.39
C GLY A 73 -17.47 -16.69 -8.78
N SER A 74 -18.43 -17.57 -8.87
CA SER A 74 -19.17 -17.86 -10.10
C SER A 74 -20.61 -17.33 -10.10
N GLY A 75 -21.11 -16.88 -8.95
CA GLY A 75 -22.46 -16.37 -8.81
C GLY A 75 -22.62 -14.90 -9.23
N ALA A 76 -23.79 -14.32 -8.92
CA ALA A 76 -24.09 -12.92 -9.20
C ALA A 76 -23.21 -11.96 -8.36
N SER A 77 -23.02 -10.75 -8.84
CA SER A 77 -22.45 -9.64 -8.07
C SER A 77 -23.58 -8.84 -7.41
N PRO A 78 -23.40 -8.39 -6.16
CA PRO A 78 -24.39 -7.57 -5.49
C PRO A 78 -24.35 -6.12 -5.97
N THR A 79 -25.49 -5.44 -5.80
CA THR A 79 -25.61 -4.00 -5.94
C THR A 79 -25.58 -3.31 -4.57
N ALA A 80 -25.42 -1.98 -4.55
CA ALA A 80 -25.33 -1.24 -3.29
C ALA A 80 -26.60 -1.39 -2.41
N SER A 81 -27.76 -1.67 -2.99
CA SER A 81 -29.04 -1.85 -2.27
C SER A 81 -29.30 -3.27 -1.79
N ASP A 82 -28.47 -4.22 -2.21
CA ASP A 82 -28.67 -5.62 -1.84
C ASP A 82 -28.24 -5.90 -0.40
N LYS A 83 -28.89 -6.86 0.24
CA LYS A 83 -28.41 -7.50 1.46
C LYS A 83 -27.47 -8.64 1.07
N VAL A 84 -26.32 -8.67 1.70
CA VAL A 84 -25.31 -9.72 1.46
C VAL A 84 -25.05 -10.53 2.73
N LYS A 85 -24.76 -11.81 2.53
CA LYS A 85 -24.31 -12.72 3.56
C LYS A 85 -22.84 -13.02 3.35
N VAL A 86 -22.02 -12.77 4.37
CA VAL A 86 -20.56 -12.88 4.27
C VAL A 86 -19.95 -13.54 5.51
N HIS A 87 -18.81 -14.18 5.29
CA HIS A 87 -17.79 -14.32 6.31
C HIS A 87 -16.71 -13.27 6.11
N TYR A 88 -16.13 -12.81 7.22
CA TYR A 88 -15.04 -11.84 7.17
C TYR A 88 -14.07 -11.97 8.33
N ARG A 89 -12.90 -11.42 8.13
CA ARG A 89 -11.86 -11.20 9.12
C ARG A 89 -11.28 -9.81 8.93
N GLY A 90 -11.31 -8.99 9.98
CA GLY A 90 -10.75 -7.64 10.00
C GLY A 90 -9.47 -7.58 10.82
N THR A 91 -8.40 -7.01 10.24
CA THR A 91 -7.12 -6.82 10.89
C THR A 91 -6.61 -5.40 10.73
N PHE A 92 -5.79 -4.96 11.66
CA PHE A 92 -4.99 -3.76 11.52
C PHE A 92 -3.77 -4.02 10.62
N SER A 93 -3.02 -2.96 10.34
CA SER A 93 -1.79 -3.02 9.54
C SER A 93 -0.68 -3.85 10.17
N ASP A 94 -0.68 -4.02 11.49
CA ASP A 94 0.23 -4.87 12.25
C ASP A 94 -0.19 -6.35 12.26
N GLY A 95 -1.31 -6.69 11.61
CA GLY A 95 -1.87 -8.04 11.55
C GLY A 95 -2.74 -8.42 12.75
N LYS A 96 -2.88 -7.54 13.76
CA LYS A 96 -3.75 -7.79 14.89
C LYS A 96 -5.20 -7.78 14.45
N GLU A 97 -5.91 -8.87 14.73
CA GLU A 97 -7.33 -9.00 14.43
C GLU A 97 -8.17 -8.20 15.42
N PHE A 98 -9.10 -7.39 14.91
CA PHE A 98 -10.01 -6.62 15.72
C PHE A 98 -11.44 -7.20 15.68
N ASP A 99 -11.81 -7.90 14.61
CA ASP A 99 -13.11 -8.55 14.49
C ASP A 99 -13.07 -9.70 13.48
N SER A 100 -13.88 -10.74 13.70
CA SER A 100 -13.97 -11.90 12.82
C SER A 100 -15.29 -12.65 13.01
N SER A 101 -16.00 -12.88 11.91
CA SER A 101 -17.18 -13.74 11.87
C SER A 101 -16.82 -15.22 11.99
N TYR A 102 -15.59 -15.57 11.56
CA TYR A 102 -15.11 -16.95 11.70
C TYR A 102 -14.94 -17.37 13.15
N LYS A 103 -14.47 -16.45 14.04
CA LYS A 103 -14.35 -16.73 15.48
C LYS A 103 -15.70 -16.97 16.16
N ARG A 104 -16.74 -16.30 15.65
CA ARG A 104 -18.11 -16.50 16.13
C ARG A 104 -18.79 -17.70 15.48
N ASN A 105 -18.15 -18.30 14.46
CA ASN A 105 -18.70 -19.34 13.61
C ASN A 105 -20.09 -18.97 13.03
N GLU A 106 -20.29 -17.69 12.76
CA GLU A 106 -21.56 -17.14 12.31
C GLU A 106 -21.34 -16.14 11.17
N ALA A 107 -21.90 -16.45 9.99
CA ALA A 107 -21.92 -15.51 8.88
C ALA A 107 -22.88 -14.36 9.19
N ILE A 108 -22.50 -13.15 8.83
CA ILE A 108 -23.34 -11.98 9.08
C ILE A 108 -24.04 -11.51 7.81
N GLU A 109 -25.20 -10.89 8.01
CA GLU A 109 -26.00 -10.30 6.93
C GLU A 109 -26.21 -8.81 7.17
N PHE A 110 -26.02 -8.01 6.13
CA PHE A 110 -26.26 -6.57 6.20
C PHE A 110 -26.55 -5.98 4.81
N PRO A 111 -27.27 -4.85 4.76
CA PRO A 111 -27.42 -4.10 3.53
C PRO A 111 -26.10 -3.38 3.18
N LEU A 112 -25.66 -3.46 1.92
CA LEU A 112 -24.38 -2.87 1.49
C LEU A 112 -24.36 -1.32 1.60
N ASN A 113 -25.52 -0.67 1.57
CA ASN A 113 -25.63 0.77 1.76
C ASN A 113 -25.55 1.22 3.23
N GLY A 114 -25.55 0.28 4.17
CA GLY A 114 -25.49 0.54 5.62
C GLY A 114 -24.10 0.33 6.25
N VAL A 115 -23.06 0.04 5.44
CA VAL A 115 -21.70 -0.23 5.92
C VAL A 115 -20.70 0.83 5.46
N ILE A 116 -19.45 0.72 5.86
CA ILE A 116 -18.39 1.63 5.44
C ILE A 116 -18.23 1.64 3.90
N LYS A 117 -17.85 2.79 3.35
CA LYS A 117 -17.76 2.99 1.88
C LYS A 117 -16.85 1.95 1.21
N CYS A 118 -15.75 1.58 1.88
CA CYS A 118 -14.84 0.54 1.44
C CYS A 118 -15.56 -0.79 1.15
N TRP A 119 -16.45 -1.22 2.04
CA TRP A 119 -17.21 -2.45 1.87
C TRP A 119 -18.29 -2.32 0.80
N THR A 120 -19.02 -1.20 0.80
CA THR A 120 -20.01 -0.92 -0.24
C THR A 120 -19.38 -1.03 -1.63
N GLU A 121 -18.20 -0.47 -1.83
CA GLU A 121 -17.50 -0.54 -3.12
C GLU A 121 -16.87 -1.91 -3.36
N GLY A 122 -16.15 -2.45 -2.38
CA GLY A 122 -15.36 -3.67 -2.54
C GLY A 122 -16.20 -4.91 -2.76
N VAL A 123 -17.31 -5.06 -2.01
CA VAL A 123 -18.17 -6.26 -2.11
C VAL A 123 -18.96 -6.28 -3.43
N GLN A 124 -19.30 -5.13 -4.00
CA GLN A 124 -19.94 -5.06 -5.33
C GLN A 124 -19.02 -5.58 -6.46
N ARG A 125 -17.70 -5.62 -6.24
CA ARG A 125 -16.72 -6.18 -7.21
C ARG A 125 -16.61 -7.70 -7.11
N MET A 126 -17.15 -8.29 -6.05
CA MET A 126 -17.11 -9.73 -5.82
C MET A 126 -18.29 -10.42 -6.52
N LYS A 127 -18.15 -11.72 -6.71
CA LYS A 127 -19.24 -12.63 -7.09
C LYS A 127 -19.50 -13.59 -5.94
N VAL A 128 -20.75 -14.05 -5.79
CA VAL A 128 -21.09 -15.07 -4.80
C VAL A 128 -20.21 -16.31 -4.95
N GLY A 129 -19.70 -16.83 -3.85
CA GLY A 129 -18.71 -17.90 -3.76
C GLY A 129 -17.26 -17.42 -3.84
N GLY A 130 -17.05 -16.13 -4.04
CA GLY A 130 -15.71 -15.52 -4.10
C GLY A 130 -15.20 -15.06 -2.74
N LYS A 131 -13.86 -14.89 -2.66
CA LYS A 131 -13.14 -14.32 -1.51
C LYS A 131 -12.21 -13.21 -1.99
N ALA A 132 -12.19 -12.11 -1.27
CA ALA A 132 -11.34 -10.97 -1.61
C ALA A 132 -10.68 -10.37 -0.37
N LYS A 133 -9.53 -9.73 -0.59
CA LYS A 133 -8.85 -8.86 0.36
C LYS A 133 -9.16 -7.41 0.01
N LEU A 134 -9.61 -6.64 0.99
CA LEU A 134 -9.89 -5.22 0.89
C LEU A 134 -8.94 -4.48 1.81
N THR A 135 -8.12 -3.59 1.29
CA THR A 135 -7.35 -2.65 2.10
C THR A 135 -8.07 -1.31 2.04
N CYS A 136 -8.58 -0.89 3.19
CA CYS A 136 -9.45 0.25 3.38
C CYS A 136 -8.69 1.39 4.05
N PRO A 137 -8.27 2.44 3.32
CA PRO A 137 -7.78 3.66 3.95
C PRO A 137 -8.83 4.26 4.88
N ALA A 138 -8.40 4.97 5.90
CA ALA A 138 -9.29 5.56 6.90
C ALA A 138 -10.39 6.43 6.29
N SER A 139 -10.12 7.14 5.20
CA SER A 139 -11.08 8.04 4.50
C SER A 139 -12.35 7.35 4.00
N ILE A 140 -12.27 6.06 3.70
CA ILE A 140 -13.40 5.23 3.26
C ILE A 140 -13.78 4.16 4.29
N ALA A 141 -13.17 4.19 5.48
CA ALA A 141 -13.45 3.33 6.63
C ALA A 141 -14.07 4.17 7.77
N TYR A 142 -13.36 4.36 8.88
CA TYR A 142 -13.89 5.06 10.06
C TYR A 142 -13.28 6.45 10.30
N GLY A 143 -12.41 6.92 9.40
CA GLY A 143 -11.86 8.26 9.40
C GLY A 143 -11.11 8.65 10.68
N GLU A 144 -11.18 9.94 10.99
CA GLU A 144 -10.52 10.52 12.16
C GLU A 144 -11.20 10.17 13.50
N ARG A 145 -12.43 9.66 13.46
CA ARG A 145 -13.18 9.31 14.69
C ARG A 145 -12.84 7.91 15.19
N GLY A 146 -12.41 7.02 14.31
CA GLY A 146 -12.31 5.60 14.64
C GLY A 146 -13.68 4.99 14.97
N ALA A 147 -13.72 3.86 15.65
CA ALA A 147 -14.97 3.20 16.05
C ALA A 147 -14.84 2.40 17.34
N GLY A 148 -15.85 2.55 18.21
CA GLY A 148 -16.12 1.68 19.35
C GLY A 148 -14.97 1.49 20.36
N GLY A 149 -14.00 2.42 20.42
CA GLY A 149 -12.81 2.26 21.25
C GLY A 149 -11.86 1.13 20.80
N VAL A 150 -12.21 0.39 19.75
CA VAL A 150 -11.42 -0.72 19.18
C VAL A 150 -10.61 -0.23 17.98
N ILE A 151 -11.23 0.57 17.11
CA ILE A 151 -10.57 1.10 15.90
C ILE A 151 -10.07 2.51 16.19
N PRO A 152 -8.74 2.73 16.18
CA PRO A 152 -8.17 4.04 16.43
C PRO A 152 -8.46 5.03 15.29
N PRO A 153 -8.34 6.33 15.55
CA PRO A 153 -8.38 7.36 14.52
C PRO A 153 -7.39 7.10 13.39
N ASN A 154 -7.81 7.39 12.17
CA ASN A 154 -6.97 7.30 10.96
C ASN A 154 -6.37 5.92 10.68
N ALA A 155 -7.00 4.85 11.18
CA ALA A 155 -6.54 3.49 10.94
C ALA A 155 -6.86 3.02 9.52
N THR A 156 -5.86 2.52 8.83
CA THR A 156 -6.05 1.69 7.63
C THR A 156 -6.39 0.27 8.06
N LEU A 157 -7.46 -0.26 7.51
CA LEU A 157 -7.99 -1.58 7.87
C LEU A 157 -7.84 -2.56 6.69
N LEU A 158 -7.55 -3.81 7.04
CA LEU A 158 -7.48 -4.91 6.09
C LEU A 158 -8.62 -5.87 6.40
N PHE A 159 -9.38 -6.22 5.38
CA PHE A 159 -10.46 -7.21 5.50
C PHE A 159 -10.24 -8.34 4.49
N GLU A 160 -10.37 -9.55 4.95
CA GLU A 160 -10.67 -10.69 4.09
C GLU A 160 -12.17 -10.94 4.15
N VAL A 161 -12.83 -10.95 3.00
CA VAL A 161 -14.28 -11.09 2.89
C VAL A 161 -14.58 -12.24 1.96
N GLU A 162 -15.47 -13.13 2.39
CA GLU A 162 -16.02 -14.20 1.59
C GLU A 162 -17.51 -13.96 1.39
N LEU A 163 -17.93 -13.80 0.15
CA LEU A 163 -19.33 -13.53 -0.21
C LEU A 163 -20.08 -14.85 -0.39
N LEU A 164 -20.95 -15.18 0.56
CA LEU A 164 -21.69 -16.43 0.59
C LEU A 164 -23.00 -16.35 -0.20
N GLY A 165 -23.65 -15.19 -0.21
CA GLY A 165 -24.93 -15.04 -0.88
C GLY A 165 -25.41 -13.59 -0.94
N ILE A 166 -26.44 -13.40 -1.75
CA ILE A 166 -27.19 -12.15 -1.89
C ILE A 166 -28.63 -12.48 -1.56
N ASN A 167 -29.19 -11.84 -0.53
CA ASN A 167 -30.57 -12.10 -0.12
C ASN A 167 -31.53 -11.35 -1.06
N GLY A 168 -32.51 -12.04 -1.58
CA GLY A 168 -33.51 -11.51 -2.50
C GLY A 168 -33.19 -11.74 -3.99
N LYS A 169 -32.14 -12.52 -4.28
CA LYS A 169 -31.81 -12.98 -5.64
C LYS A 169 -31.57 -14.47 -5.66
#